data_09f373ffbcb6553b711a049e69c8599c
#
_entry.id   09f373ffbcb6553b711a049e69c8599c
#
_cell.length_a   1.000
_cell.length_b   1.000
_cell.length_c   1.000
_cell.angle_alpha   90.00
_cell.angle_beta   90.00
_cell.angle_gamma   90.00
#
_symmetry.space_group_name_H-M   'P 1'
#
loop_
_entity.id
_entity.type
_entity.pdbx_description
1 polymer ?
#
loop_
_entity_poly.entity_id
_entity_poly.type
_entity_poly.pdbx_seq_one_letter_code
_entity_poly.pdbx_strand_id
1 'polypeptide(L)'
;VPGEDQGGDGGDQRGDGTLLVVPSPSGSPFTQAMAAEFARADRLVFACGRYEGIDSRVAEHYRGRLEVREVSVGDVVIAGGEAVVLVVVEAVARLLPGVLGNSESATDDSFAPEREGWALEGPIFTRPPVWRGLAVPPVLLSGDHQAIRAWRAEQSRLRTATVRPELLSDGSGLIPDASRPQADELASLAEPAPPPD
;
A
#
# COMPACT_ATOMS: atom_id res chain seq x y z
N VAL A 1 11.92 44.51 35.21
CA VAL A 1 11.70 43.39 36.12
C VAL A 1 10.98 42.31 35.33
N PRO A 2 11.54 41.12 35.11
CA PRO A 2 10.84 40.03 34.41
C PRO A 2 9.90 39.34 35.41
N GLY A 3 8.65 39.17 34.95
CA GLY A 3 7.65 38.40 35.66
C GLY A 3 7.97 36.90 35.56
N GLU A 4 7.94 36.22 36.70
CA GLU A 4 8.08 34.77 36.84
C GLU A 4 6.88 34.07 36.22
N ASP A 5 7.15 33.30 35.19
CA ASP A 5 6.18 32.37 34.59
C ASP A 5 6.04 31.17 35.53
N GLN A 6 4.89 31.08 36.20
CA GLN A 6 4.57 29.98 37.11
C GLN A 6 4.24 28.73 36.29
N GLY A 7 4.97 27.66 36.52
CA GLY A 7 4.83 26.35 35.94
C GLY A 7 3.43 25.83 36.00
N GLY A 8 2.87 25.62 34.81
CA GLY A 8 1.64 24.82 34.57
C GLY A 8 2.03 23.37 34.45
N ASP A 9 1.35 22.57 35.23
CA ASP A 9 1.23 21.13 35.34
C ASP A 9 1.53 20.37 34.03
N GLY A 10 2.59 19.54 34.07
CA GLY A 10 3.01 18.68 32.98
C GLY A 10 2.05 17.46 32.76
N GLY A 11 0.80 17.72 32.45
CA GLY A 11 -0.09 16.72 31.89
C GLY A 11 0.43 16.32 30.52
N ASP A 12 0.61 15.03 30.27
CA ASP A 12 0.98 14.41 29.00
C ASP A 12 0.00 14.84 27.88
N GLN A 13 0.18 16.04 27.34
CA GLN A 13 -0.52 16.57 26.17
C GLN A 13 0.16 16.05 24.90
N ARG A 14 0.23 14.74 24.74
CA ARG A 14 0.38 14.15 23.42
C ARG A 14 -0.87 14.50 22.64
N GLY A 15 -0.65 15.26 21.60
CA GLY A 15 -1.61 16.02 20.83
C GLY A 15 -2.97 15.36 20.64
N ASP A 16 -3.96 16.17 20.40
CA ASP A 16 -5.39 15.94 20.17
C ASP A 16 -5.71 14.93 19.02
N GLY A 17 -4.96 13.82 18.91
CA GLY A 17 -5.08 12.87 17.79
C GLY A 17 -4.58 13.41 16.45
N THR A 18 -3.86 14.53 16.46
CA THR A 18 -3.29 15.13 15.24
C THR A 18 -1.96 14.49 14.87
N LEU A 19 -1.85 14.03 13.63
CA LEU A 19 -0.63 13.51 13.01
C LEU A 19 -0.11 14.51 11.98
N LEU A 20 1.13 14.97 12.15
CA LEU A 20 1.84 15.81 11.18
C LEU A 20 2.63 14.92 10.21
N VAL A 21 2.27 14.94 8.96
CA VAL A 21 2.93 14.21 7.87
C VAL A 21 3.81 15.17 7.08
N VAL A 22 5.09 14.85 6.96
CA VAL A 22 6.07 15.61 6.19
C VAL A 22 6.54 14.76 5.01
N PRO A 23 6.08 15.06 3.77
CA PRO A 23 6.61 14.39 2.58
C PRO A 23 8.10 14.66 2.40
N SER A 24 8.89 13.60 2.30
CA SER A 24 10.34 13.68 2.13
C SER A 24 10.88 12.44 1.40
N PRO A 25 11.81 12.56 0.44
CA PRO A 25 12.47 11.41 -0.17
C PRO A 25 13.23 10.54 0.85
N SER A 26 13.70 11.13 1.94
CA SER A 26 14.41 10.44 3.04
C SER A 26 13.50 9.94 4.15
N GLY A 27 12.17 10.10 4.01
CA GLY A 27 11.20 9.58 4.96
C GLY A 27 11.04 8.06 4.90
N SER A 28 10.31 7.51 5.86
CA SER A 28 9.94 6.09 5.85
C SER A 28 9.03 5.79 4.65
N PRO A 29 9.19 4.63 3.98
CA PRO A 29 8.31 4.26 2.88
C PRO A 29 6.84 4.20 3.32
N PHE A 30 5.97 4.88 2.57
CA PHE A 30 4.53 4.83 2.80
C PHE A 30 3.99 3.47 2.35
N THR A 31 3.38 2.74 3.27
CA THR A 31 2.83 1.40 3.03
C THR A 31 1.34 1.37 3.37
N GLN A 32 0.65 0.28 2.97
CA GLN A 32 -0.75 0.06 3.35
C GLN A 32 -0.93 -0.04 4.87
N ALA A 33 0.03 -0.61 5.59
CA ALA A 33 0.04 -0.63 7.05
C ALA A 33 0.08 0.78 7.64
N MET A 34 0.93 1.66 7.09
CA MET A 34 0.98 3.06 7.50
C MET A 34 -0.31 3.81 7.13
N ALA A 35 -0.94 3.52 6.00
CA ALA A 35 -2.24 4.09 5.65
C ALA A 35 -3.32 3.68 6.67
N ALA A 36 -3.33 2.42 7.12
CA ALA A 36 -4.24 1.93 8.16
C ALA A 36 -3.96 2.57 9.54
N GLU A 37 -2.71 2.88 9.85
CA GLU A 37 -2.34 3.66 11.03
C GLU A 37 -2.88 5.08 10.92
N PHE A 38 -2.67 5.77 9.80
CA PHE A 38 -3.13 7.13 9.56
C PHE A 38 -4.67 7.26 9.56
N ALA A 39 -5.37 6.22 9.12
CA ALA A 39 -6.83 6.18 9.14
C ALA A 39 -7.43 6.22 10.57
N ARG A 40 -6.61 5.97 11.61
CA ARG A 40 -7.03 6.05 13.02
C ARG A 40 -6.76 7.41 13.66
N ALA A 41 -6.05 8.30 12.96
CA ALA A 41 -5.79 9.65 13.46
C ALA A 41 -7.06 10.51 13.36
N ASP A 42 -7.32 11.35 14.36
CA ASP A 42 -8.45 12.29 14.32
C ASP A 42 -8.23 13.38 13.27
N ARG A 43 -6.97 13.72 13.00
CA ARG A 43 -6.61 14.75 12.03
C ARG A 43 -5.26 14.46 11.40
N LEU A 44 -5.18 14.57 10.07
CA LEU A 44 -3.93 14.59 9.31
C LEU A 44 -3.59 16.02 8.89
N VAL A 45 -2.40 16.47 9.22
CA VAL A 45 -1.84 17.75 8.79
C VAL A 45 -0.63 17.47 7.92
N PHE A 46 -0.57 18.07 6.74
CA PHE A 46 0.53 17.88 5.80
C PHE A 46 1.36 19.13 5.68
N ALA A 47 2.68 19.01 5.92
CA ALA A 47 3.63 20.08 5.68
C ALA A 47 4.35 19.83 4.35
N CYS A 48 3.88 20.50 3.27
CA CYS A 48 4.41 20.33 1.93
C CYS A 48 5.56 21.30 1.67
N GLY A 49 6.77 20.78 1.53
CA GLY A 49 7.95 21.56 1.12
C GLY A 49 8.02 21.71 -0.40
N ARG A 50 8.70 22.76 -0.84
CA ARG A 50 9.13 22.95 -2.23
C ARG A 50 10.65 23.13 -2.26
N TYR A 51 11.23 23.06 -3.44
CA TYR A 51 12.68 23.17 -3.66
C TYR A 51 13.46 22.09 -2.87
N GLU A 52 14.30 22.48 -1.93
CA GLU A 52 15.12 21.61 -1.10
C GLU A 52 14.38 21.01 0.10
N GLY A 53 13.08 21.26 0.25
CA GLY A 53 12.24 20.69 1.30
C GLY A 53 11.94 21.65 2.46
N ILE A 54 11.69 21.07 3.64
CA ILE A 54 11.37 21.79 4.87
C ILE A 54 12.57 21.68 5.81
N ASP A 55 12.89 22.76 6.51
CA ASP A 55 13.94 22.76 7.54
C ASP A 55 13.66 21.67 8.58
N SER A 56 14.63 20.80 8.81
CA SER A 56 14.48 19.63 9.70
C SER A 56 14.13 20.02 11.14
N ARG A 57 14.47 21.23 11.58
CA ARG A 57 14.08 21.76 12.88
C ARG A 57 12.57 21.92 13.05
N VAL A 58 11.82 22.02 11.98
CA VAL A 58 10.35 22.05 12.02
C VAL A 58 9.82 20.71 12.53
N ALA A 59 10.23 19.61 11.92
CA ALA A 59 9.83 18.28 12.37
C ALA A 59 10.27 18.00 13.81
N GLU A 60 11.52 18.37 14.15
CA GLU A 60 12.07 18.23 15.50
C GLU A 60 11.27 19.02 16.53
N HIS A 61 10.93 20.27 16.24
CA HIS A 61 10.15 21.13 17.14
C HIS A 61 8.76 20.52 17.45
N TYR A 62 8.09 19.96 16.42
CA TYR A 62 6.75 19.43 16.61
C TYR A 62 6.72 18.02 17.23
N ARG A 63 7.80 17.23 17.17
CA ARG A 63 7.86 15.88 17.80
C ARG A 63 7.59 15.87 19.30
N GLY A 64 7.81 16.99 19.98
CA GLY A 64 7.47 17.13 21.39
C GLY A 64 5.99 17.45 21.69
N ARG A 65 5.18 17.71 20.65
CA ARG A 65 3.79 18.19 20.77
C ARG A 65 2.79 17.36 19.97
N LEU A 66 3.22 16.84 18.83
CA LEU A 66 2.41 16.05 17.89
C LEU A 66 3.16 14.77 17.54
N GLU A 67 2.43 13.80 17.07
CA GLU A 67 3.06 12.71 16.32
C GLU A 67 3.50 13.25 14.95
N VAL A 68 4.78 13.03 14.58
CA VAL A 68 5.37 13.52 13.34
C VAL A 68 5.88 12.33 12.54
N ARG A 69 5.45 12.21 11.29
CA ARG A 69 5.90 11.19 10.33
C ARG A 69 6.51 11.83 9.09
N GLU A 70 7.76 11.54 8.83
CA GLU A 70 8.40 11.83 7.54
C GLU A 70 8.18 10.64 6.61
N VAL A 71 7.60 10.89 5.42
CA VAL A 71 7.05 9.84 4.56
C VAL A 71 7.55 9.97 3.14
N SER A 72 8.04 8.85 2.58
CA SER A 72 8.42 8.71 1.18
C SER A 72 7.40 7.85 0.43
N VAL A 73 7.07 8.21 -0.81
CA VAL A 73 6.24 7.39 -1.71
C VAL A 73 7.05 6.54 -2.67
N GLY A 74 8.35 6.39 -2.42
CA GLY A 74 9.28 5.58 -3.22
C GLY A 74 10.55 6.34 -3.58
N ASP A 75 11.44 5.68 -4.32
CA ASP A 75 12.76 6.19 -4.71
C ASP A 75 12.64 7.17 -5.89
N VAL A 76 11.87 8.24 -5.68
CA VAL A 76 11.62 9.29 -6.66
C VAL A 76 11.75 10.67 -6.03
N VAL A 77 12.21 11.64 -6.81
CA VAL A 77 12.20 13.06 -6.43
C VAL A 77 11.14 13.79 -7.23
N ILE A 78 10.28 14.53 -6.54
CA ILE A 78 9.21 15.33 -7.13
C ILE A 78 9.32 16.79 -6.68
N ALA A 79 8.75 17.70 -7.45
CA ALA A 79 8.92 19.15 -7.27
C ALA A 79 8.28 19.72 -5.99
N GLY A 80 7.38 18.97 -5.35
CA GLY A 80 6.70 19.41 -4.12
C GLY A 80 5.90 18.27 -3.47
N GLY A 81 5.58 18.42 -2.20
CA GLY A 81 4.90 17.40 -1.39
C GLY A 81 3.43 17.17 -1.73
N GLU A 82 2.80 18.03 -2.54
CA GLU A 82 1.35 17.98 -2.79
C GLU A 82 0.90 16.69 -3.50
N ALA A 83 1.74 16.13 -4.38
CA ALA A 83 1.45 14.85 -5.04
C ALA A 83 1.46 13.69 -4.02
N VAL A 84 2.36 13.74 -3.04
CA VAL A 84 2.38 12.76 -1.93
C VAL A 84 1.10 12.85 -1.11
N VAL A 85 0.62 14.07 -0.83
CA VAL A 85 -0.65 14.26 -0.10
C VAL A 85 -1.79 13.56 -0.81
N LEU A 86 -1.90 13.69 -2.14
CA LEU A 86 -2.95 13.02 -2.91
C LEU A 86 -2.87 11.49 -2.79
N VAL A 87 -1.66 10.92 -2.87
CA VAL A 87 -1.44 9.47 -2.68
C VAL A 87 -1.85 9.02 -1.28
N VAL A 88 -1.40 9.75 -0.25
CA VAL A 88 -1.70 9.40 1.14
C VAL A 88 -3.20 9.53 1.44
N VAL A 89 -3.82 10.64 1.01
CA VAL A 89 -5.26 10.87 1.25
C VAL A 89 -6.11 9.82 0.55
N GLU A 90 -5.80 9.46 -0.71
CA GLU A 90 -6.52 8.41 -1.44
C GLU A 90 -6.40 7.06 -0.73
N ALA A 91 -5.18 6.67 -0.32
CA ALA A 91 -4.95 5.41 0.36
C ALA A 91 -5.64 5.34 1.74
N VAL A 92 -5.63 6.44 2.50
CA VAL A 92 -6.26 6.54 3.82
C VAL A 92 -7.78 6.60 3.71
N ALA A 93 -8.32 7.43 2.81
CA ALA A 93 -9.76 7.63 2.67
C ALA A 93 -10.50 6.33 2.33
N ARG A 94 -9.91 5.47 1.49
CA ARG A 94 -10.47 4.16 1.14
C ARG A 94 -10.66 3.23 2.35
N LEU A 95 -9.93 3.45 3.44
CA LEU A 95 -10.00 2.66 4.67
C LEU A 95 -11.03 3.20 5.65
N LEU A 96 -11.55 4.40 5.42
CA LEU A 96 -12.56 5.00 6.31
C LEU A 96 -13.93 4.38 6.07
N PRO A 97 -14.70 4.10 7.15
CA PRO A 97 -16.05 3.57 7.03
C PRO A 97 -16.95 4.45 6.14
N GLY A 98 -17.67 3.83 5.22
CA GLY A 98 -18.65 4.52 4.37
C GLY A 98 -18.06 5.25 3.14
N VAL A 99 -16.75 5.28 2.95
CA VAL A 99 -16.13 5.89 1.76
C VAL A 99 -16.23 4.96 0.55
N LEU A 100 -15.96 3.68 0.71
CA LEU A 100 -16.21 2.68 -0.33
C LEU A 100 -17.62 2.12 -0.21
N GLY A 101 -18.31 1.97 -1.35
CA GLY A 101 -19.67 1.42 -1.39
C GLY A 101 -19.74 -0.07 -1.01
N ASN A 102 -18.63 -0.80 -1.13
CA ASN A 102 -18.47 -2.19 -0.67
C ASN A 102 -17.23 -2.29 0.21
N SER A 103 -17.42 -2.55 1.49
CA SER A 103 -16.33 -2.72 2.47
C SER A 103 -15.46 -3.96 2.20
N GLU A 104 -16.02 -4.98 1.53
CA GLU A 104 -15.26 -6.19 1.17
C GLU A 104 -14.21 -5.91 0.09
N SER A 105 -14.35 -4.83 -0.69
CA SER A 105 -13.36 -4.48 -1.72
C SER A 105 -11.99 -4.19 -1.15
N ALA A 106 -11.91 -3.64 0.08
CA ALA A 106 -10.62 -3.34 0.71
C ALA A 106 -9.90 -4.59 1.25
N THR A 107 -10.64 -5.67 1.54
CA THR A 107 -10.07 -6.92 2.08
C THR A 107 -9.42 -7.80 1.01
N ASP A 108 -9.86 -7.65 -0.24
CA ASP A 108 -9.33 -8.40 -1.39
C ASP A 108 -8.22 -7.67 -2.15
N ASP A 109 -7.95 -6.42 -1.81
CA ASP A 109 -6.89 -5.60 -2.45
C ASP A 109 -5.48 -6.14 -2.14
N SER A 110 -4.51 -5.77 -2.97
CA SER A 110 -3.09 -5.99 -2.69
C SER A 110 -2.70 -5.33 -1.35
N PHE A 111 -1.86 -5.99 -0.57
CA PHE A 111 -1.40 -5.53 0.74
C PHE A 111 -2.50 -5.43 1.82
N ALA A 112 -3.68 -6.00 1.63
CA ALA A 112 -4.69 -6.08 2.67
C ALA A 112 -4.18 -6.92 3.84
N PRO A 113 -4.39 -6.50 5.13
CA PRO A 113 -3.89 -7.21 6.31
C PRO A 113 -4.45 -8.64 6.44
N GLU A 114 -5.65 -8.86 5.91
CA GLU A 114 -6.36 -10.14 5.95
C GLU A 114 -5.84 -11.15 4.91
N ARG A 115 -5.03 -10.69 3.95
CA ARG A 115 -4.38 -11.57 2.99
C ARG A 115 -3.17 -12.23 3.60
N GLU A 116 -3.09 -13.53 3.51
CA GLU A 116 -1.89 -14.28 3.90
C GLU A 116 -0.68 -13.75 3.13
N GLY A 117 0.31 -13.22 3.85
CA GLY A 117 1.63 -12.88 3.32
C GLY A 117 1.71 -11.60 2.49
N TRP A 118 0.79 -10.63 2.64
CA TRP A 118 0.86 -9.34 1.92
C TRP A 118 0.98 -9.46 0.39
N ALA A 119 0.47 -10.55 -0.17
CA ALA A 119 0.60 -10.88 -1.57
C ALA A 119 -0.04 -9.85 -2.50
N LEU A 120 0.54 -9.70 -3.69
CA LEU A 120 -0.06 -8.91 -4.77
C LEU A 120 -1.31 -9.62 -5.29
N GLU A 121 -2.26 -8.86 -5.82
CA GLU A 121 -3.38 -9.43 -6.55
C GLU A 121 -2.91 -10.16 -7.81
N GLY A 122 -3.63 -11.24 -8.13
CA GLY A 122 -3.49 -11.91 -9.43
C GLY A 122 -3.99 -11.04 -10.59
N PRO A 123 -3.90 -11.55 -11.82
CA PRO A 123 -4.40 -10.84 -12.99
C PRO A 123 -5.93 -10.68 -12.94
N ILE A 124 -6.40 -9.47 -13.29
CA ILE A 124 -7.82 -9.13 -13.36
C ILE A 124 -8.33 -9.28 -14.78
N PHE A 125 -9.49 -9.90 -14.94
CA PHE A 125 -10.17 -10.07 -16.22
C PHE A 125 -11.54 -9.41 -16.17
N THR A 126 -11.90 -8.74 -17.26
CA THR A 126 -13.19 -8.06 -17.43
C THR A 126 -13.89 -8.55 -18.70
N ARG A 127 -15.07 -8.02 -19.00
CA ARG A 127 -15.78 -8.26 -20.25
C ARG A 127 -15.11 -7.52 -21.41
N PRO A 128 -15.14 -8.06 -22.63
CA PRO A 128 -15.76 -9.32 -23.08
C PRO A 128 -14.92 -10.56 -22.74
N PRO A 129 -15.47 -11.79 -22.81
CA PRO A 129 -14.74 -13.05 -22.55
C PRO A 129 -13.53 -13.28 -23.45
N VAL A 130 -13.54 -12.70 -24.64
CA VAL A 130 -12.43 -12.70 -25.58
C VAL A 130 -12.18 -11.28 -26.04
N TRP A 131 -10.97 -10.78 -25.85
CA TRP A 131 -10.53 -9.47 -26.30
C TRP A 131 -9.29 -9.60 -27.20
N ARG A 132 -9.42 -9.23 -28.47
CA ARG A 132 -8.34 -9.29 -29.48
C ARG A 132 -7.66 -10.67 -29.58
N GLY A 133 -8.46 -11.75 -29.51
CA GLY A 133 -7.96 -13.11 -29.54
C GLY A 133 -7.49 -13.68 -28.20
N LEU A 134 -7.39 -12.86 -27.16
CA LEU A 134 -7.02 -13.26 -25.80
C LEU A 134 -8.28 -13.63 -25.01
N ALA A 135 -8.39 -14.87 -24.57
CA ALA A 135 -9.54 -15.37 -23.81
C ALA A 135 -9.33 -15.21 -22.30
N VAL A 136 -10.42 -14.98 -21.58
CA VAL A 136 -10.46 -15.13 -20.11
C VAL A 136 -10.23 -16.60 -19.78
N PRO A 137 -9.39 -16.94 -18.77
CA PRO A 137 -9.19 -18.31 -18.32
C PRO A 137 -10.52 -19.03 -18.05
N PRO A 138 -10.74 -20.23 -18.59
CA PRO A 138 -12.02 -20.93 -18.47
C PRO A 138 -12.49 -21.16 -17.04
N VAL A 139 -11.56 -21.35 -16.09
CA VAL A 139 -11.87 -21.50 -14.66
C VAL A 139 -12.64 -20.30 -14.11
N LEU A 140 -12.36 -19.09 -14.59
CA LEU A 140 -13.04 -17.86 -14.13
C LEU A 140 -14.48 -17.75 -14.67
N LEU A 141 -14.82 -18.52 -15.69
CA LEU A 141 -16.14 -18.58 -16.31
C LEU A 141 -16.95 -19.82 -15.87
N SER A 142 -16.34 -20.71 -15.07
CA SER A 142 -16.94 -22.00 -14.69
C SER A 142 -18.12 -21.90 -13.72
N GLY A 143 -18.20 -20.82 -12.94
CA GLY A 143 -19.13 -20.71 -11.80
C GLY A 143 -18.71 -21.51 -10.55
N ASP A 144 -17.62 -22.28 -10.63
CA ASP A 144 -17.06 -22.99 -9.49
C ASP A 144 -16.25 -22.01 -8.62
N HIS A 145 -16.87 -21.48 -7.58
CA HIS A 145 -16.26 -20.51 -6.69
C HIS A 145 -15.02 -21.04 -5.96
N GLN A 146 -14.94 -22.35 -5.70
CA GLN A 146 -13.78 -22.95 -5.05
C GLN A 146 -12.59 -23.00 -6.01
N ALA A 147 -12.79 -23.48 -7.23
CA ALA A 147 -11.77 -23.48 -8.26
C ALA A 147 -11.30 -22.08 -8.62
N ILE A 148 -12.22 -21.12 -8.71
CA ILE A 148 -11.90 -19.70 -8.96
C ILE A 148 -11.01 -19.13 -7.84
N ARG A 149 -11.36 -19.37 -6.57
CA ARG A 149 -10.53 -18.89 -5.44
C ARG A 149 -9.14 -19.52 -5.45
N ALA A 150 -9.06 -20.82 -5.65
CA ALA A 150 -7.78 -21.54 -5.73
C ALA A 150 -6.90 -21.01 -6.85
N TRP A 151 -7.47 -20.80 -8.02
CA TRP A 151 -6.75 -20.24 -9.16
C TRP A 151 -6.25 -18.81 -8.88
N ARG A 152 -7.09 -17.95 -8.32
CA ARG A 152 -6.71 -16.58 -7.96
C ARG A 152 -5.58 -16.54 -6.93
N ALA A 153 -5.65 -17.40 -5.91
CA ALA A 153 -4.60 -17.51 -4.90
C ALA A 153 -3.26 -17.92 -5.51
N GLU A 154 -3.27 -18.89 -6.42
CA GLU A 154 -2.06 -19.33 -7.11
C GLU A 154 -1.49 -18.24 -8.03
N GLN A 155 -2.32 -17.54 -8.79
CA GLN A 155 -1.87 -16.42 -9.63
C GLN A 155 -1.29 -15.26 -8.79
N SER A 156 -1.91 -14.97 -7.66
CA SER A 156 -1.41 -14.01 -6.68
C SER A 156 -0.01 -14.40 -6.20
N ARG A 157 0.17 -15.66 -5.78
CA ARG A 157 1.46 -16.19 -5.32
C ARG A 157 2.54 -16.11 -6.40
N LEU A 158 2.26 -16.56 -7.61
CA LEU A 158 3.18 -16.54 -8.74
C LEU A 158 3.61 -15.10 -9.07
N ARG A 159 2.65 -14.17 -9.16
CA ARG A 159 2.92 -12.76 -9.44
C ARG A 159 3.79 -12.14 -8.34
N THR A 160 3.47 -12.41 -7.08
CA THR A 160 4.25 -11.89 -5.95
C THR A 160 5.67 -12.42 -5.97
N ALA A 161 5.86 -13.72 -6.21
CA ALA A 161 7.17 -14.34 -6.33
C ALA A 161 8.03 -13.73 -7.44
N THR A 162 7.40 -13.29 -8.53
CA THR A 162 8.10 -12.70 -9.67
C THR A 162 8.42 -11.23 -9.48
N VAL A 163 7.46 -10.44 -8.96
CA VAL A 163 7.55 -8.97 -8.94
C VAL A 163 8.03 -8.44 -7.60
N ARG A 164 7.61 -9.06 -6.51
CA ARG A 164 7.89 -8.62 -5.13
C ARG A 164 8.19 -9.83 -4.23
N PRO A 165 9.27 -10.60 -4.52
CA PRO A 165 9.58 -11.83 -3.77
C PRO A 165 9.80 -11.60 -2.28
N GLU A 166 10.24 -10.40 -1.88
CA GLU A 166 10.42 -10.03 -0.49
C GLU A 166 9.13 -10.06 0.33
N LEU A 167 7.97 -9.86 -0.31
CA LEU A 167 6.68 -9.93 0.38
C LEU A 167 6.28 -11.35 0.79
N LEU A 168 6.89 -12.37 0.20
CA LEU A 168 6.67 -13.77 0.56
C LEU A 168 7.60 -14.25 1.67
N SER A 169 8.68 -13.51 1.96
CA SER A 169 9.69 -13.89 2.95
C SER A 169 9.40 -13.39 4.37
N ASP A 170 8.46 -12.48 4.58
CA ASP A 170 8.27 -11.77 5.84
C ASP A 170 7.40 -12.50 6.89
N GLY A 171 7.16 -13.76 6.77
CA GLY A 171 6.36 -14.42 7.82
C GLY A 171 6.43 -15.92 7.89
N SER A 172 6.85 -16.60 6.88
CA SER A 172 6.91 -18.05 6.89
C SER A 172 8.14 -18.56 6.11
N GLY A 173 9.33 -18.29 6.63
CA GLY A 173 10.59 -18.70 6.06
C GLY A 173 10.62 -20.09 5.46
N LEU A 174 10.05 -20.32 4.29
CA LEU A 174 10.19 -21.52 3.47
C LEU A 174 9.53 -21.26 2.09
N ILE A 175 10.21 -20.49 1.22
CA ILE A 175 10.15 -20.93 -0.18
C ILE A 175 11.38 -21.83 -0.33
N PRO A 176 11.20 -23.15 -0.54
CA PRO A 176 12.30 -23.99 -0.99
C PRO A 176 12.82 -23.40 -2.30
N ASP A 177 14.12 -23.29 -2.45
CA ASP A 177 14.81 -22.75 -3.64
C ASP A 177 14.39 -23.47 -4.95
N ALA A 178 13.78 -24.64 -4.84
CA ALA A 178 13.25 -25.47 -5.92
C ALA A 178 11.91 -25.00 -6.51
N SER A 179 11.22 -23.99 -5.94
CA SER A 179 9.91 -23.51 -6.40
C SER A 179 9.95 -22.13 -7.07
N ARG A 180 11.15 -21.61 -7.37
CA ARG A 180 11.27 -20.40 -8.20
C ARG A 180 10.90 -20.78 -9.63
N PRO A 181 9.77 -20.28 -10.18
CA PRO A 181 9.45 -20.55 -11.57
C PRO A 181 10.61 -20.03 -12.43
N GLN A 182 11.16 -20.86 -13.28
CA GLN A 182 12.19 -20.44 -14.20
C GLN A 182 11.58 -19.45 -15.19
N ALA A 183 12.37 -18.51 -15.69
CA ALA A 183 11.89 -17.48 -16.64
C ALA A 183 11.17 -18.09 -17.85
N ASP A 184 11.57 -19.29 -18.26
CA ASP A 184 10.98 -20.05 -19.34
C ASP A 184 9.57 -20.57 -19.03
N GLU A 185 9.27 -20.89 -17.77
CA GLU A 185 7.95 -21.34 -17.33
C GLU A 185 6.93 -20.19 -17.32
N LEU A 186 7.39 -18.98 -16.98
CA LEU A 186 6.60 -17.76 -17.06
C LEU A 186 6.34 -17.31 -18.50
N ALA A 187 7.32 -17.51 -19.39
CA ALA A 187 7.18 -17.25 -20.83
C ALA A 187 6.12 -18.17 -21.46
N SER A 188 6.09 -19.45 -21.05
CA SER A 188 5.09 -20.44 -21.50
C SER A 188 3.65 -20.09 -21.08
N LEU A 189 3.47 -19.44 -19.92
CA LEU A 189 2.15 -18.96 -19.48
C LEU A 189 1.70 -17.67 -20.19
N ALA A 190 2.62 -16.97 -20.83
CA ALA A 190 2.36 -15.75 -21.60
C ALA A 190 2.14 -16.02 -23.10
N GLU A 191 2.40 -17.23 -23.60
CA GLU A 191 2.15 -17.55 -25.00
C GLU A 191 0.65 -17.59 -25.29
N PRO A 192 0.17 -16.81 -26.28
CA PRO A 192 -1.21 -16.89 -26.72
C PRO A 192 -1.48 -18.27 -27.31
N ALA A 193 -2.62 -18.87 -26.95
CA ALA A 193 -3.08 -20.10 -27.59
C ALA A 193 -3.06 -19.95 -29.12
N PRO A 194 -2.62 -20.97 -29.87
CA PRO A 194 -2.62 -20.91 -31.33
C PRO A 194 -4.05 -20.61 -31.84
N PRO A 195 -4.18 -19.87 -32.95
CA PRO A 195 -5.49 -19.59 -33.52
C PRO A 195 -6.20 -20.93 -33.87
N PRO A 196 -7.51 -21.01 -33.70
CA PRO A 196 -8.28 -22.19 -34.16
C PRO A 196 -8.20 -22.27 -35.67
N ASP A 197 -8.03 -23.51 -36.19
CA ASP A 197 -8.07 -23.86 -37.63
C ASP A 197 -9.40 -23.46 -38.28
#